data_b9f018659052a8ba559205de6b586bd4
#
_entry.id   b9f018659052a8ba559205de6b586bd4
#
_cell.length_a   1.000
_cell.length_b   1.000
_cell.length_c   1.000
_cell.angle_alpha   90.00
_cell.angle_beta   90.00
_cell.angle_gamma   90.00
#
_symmetry.space_group_name_H-M   'P 1'
#
loop_
_entity.id
_entity.type
_entity.pdbx_description
1 polymer ?
#
loop_
_entity_poly.entity_id
_entity_poly.type
_entity_poly.pdbx_seq_one_letter_code
_entity_poly.pdbx_strand_id
1 'polypeptide(L)'
;MRVSSPSYRRLDIDERRRQLLERGAELFTSRPYDELSMSKIATEIGISKALLYHYFPGKQAYFEETLSAWAEQLRERTEPNPNLPPIEQLKGSLDAFLALVSENAIAYKNLMRSAAGVAEIRELIEEVRLRTAQRILEALYTQEPPPKARTAVNGWLWFMDGACLNWIEHRDIEREELRDLLLGVLMGALLAADAAPDLAQAS
;
A
#
# COMPACT_ATOMS: atom_id res chain seq x y z
N MET A 1 -36.70 26.80 -16.21
CA MET A 1 -36.32 25.45 -15.76
C MET A 1 -34.93 25.13 -16.32
N ARG A 2 -33.88 25.20 -15.49
CA ARG A 2 -32.53 24.77 -15.93
C ARG A 2 -32.43 23.28 -15.67
N VAL A 3 -32.40 22.51 -16.72
CA VAL A 3 -32.08 21.09 -16.66
C VAL A 3 -30.57 20.99 -16.37
N SER A 4 -30.22 20.55 -15.16
CA SER A 4 -28.82 20.28 -14.81
C SER A 4 -28.27 19.19 -15.73
N SER A 5 -27.14 19.48 -16.39
CA SER A 5 -26.51 18.57 -17.36
C SER A 5 -26.11 17.25 -16.68
N PRO A 6 -26.13 16.12 -17.40
CA PRO A 6 -25.74 14.80 -16.87
C PRO A 6 -24.34 14.75 -16.27
N SER A 7 -23.42 15.61 -16.74
CA SER A 7 -22.04 15.71 -16.26
C SER A 7 -21.93 16.21 -14.82
N TYR A 8 -22.74 17.18 -14.41
CA TYR A 8 -22.73 17.73 -13.06
C TYR A 8 -23.19 16.70 -12.02
N ARG A 9 -24.22 15.91 -12.37
CA ARG A 9 -24.73 14.84 -11.48
C ARG A 9 -23.74 13.69 -11.32
N ARG A 10 -22.94 13.38 -12.36
CA ARG A 10 -21.93 12.33 -12.33
C ARG A 10 -20.73 12.74 -11.47
N LEU A 11 -20.25 13.97 -11.59
CA LEU A 11 -19.18 14.52 -10.75
C LEU A 11 -19.57 14.54 -9.27
N ASP A 12 -20.81 14.85 -8.93
CA ASP A 12 -21.31 14.84 -7.54
C ASP A 12 -21.35 13.40 -6.97
N ILE A 13 -21.69 12.40 -7.79
CA ILE A 13 -21.71 10.98 -7.39
C ILE A 13 -20.29 10.46 -7.16
N ASP A 14 -19.36 10.74 -8.06
CA ASP A 14 -17.97 10.31 -7.95
C ASP A 14 -17.27 10.99 -6.76
N GLU A 15 -17.50 12.27 -6.56
CA GLU A 15 -16.99 13.03 -5.43
C GLU A 15 -17.53 12.49 -4.09
N ARG A 16 -18.83 12.19 -4.04
CA ARG A 16 -19.44 11.60 -2.84
C ARG A 16 -18.87 10.20 -2.54
N ARG A 17 -18.65 9.37 -3.57
CA ARG A 17 -18.03 8.06 -3.43
C ARG A 17 -16.60 8.19 -2.87
N ARG A 18 -15.80 9.11 -3.40
CA ARG A 18 -14.45 9.39 -2.90
C ARG A 18 -14.44 9.77 -1.42
N GLN A 19 -15.31 10.70 -1.00
CA GLN A 19 -15.48 11.10 0.40
C GLN A 19 -15.86 9.95 1.32
N LEU A 20 -16.69 9.01 0.83
CA LEU A 20 -17.04 7.81 1.59
C LEU A 20 -15.86 6.87 1.74
N LEU A 21 -15.04 6.69 0.72
CA LEU A 21 -13.82 5.87 0.78
C LEU A 21 -12.78 6.46 1.73
N GLU A 22 -12.58 7.79 1.73
CA GLU A 22 -11.68 8.47 2.66
C GLU A 22 -12.10 8.25 4.12
N ARG A 23 -13.39 8.42 4.43
CA ARG A 23 -13.93 8.14 5.77
C ARG A 23 -13.85 6.64 6.14
N GLY A 24 -14.01 5.77 5.16
CA GLY A 24 -13.80 4.33 5.32
C GLY A 24 -12.37 4.01 5.70
N ALA A 25 -11.40 4.63 5.06
CA ALA A 25 -9.99 4.47 5.37
C ALA A 25 -9.71 4.84 6.84
N GLU A 26 -10.17 6.01 7.31
CA GLU A 26 -10.05 6.43 8.72
C GLU A 26 -10.68 5.41 9.69
N LEU A 27 -11.84 4.88 9.36
CA LEU A 27 -12.53 3.91 10.19
C LEU A 27 -11.81 2.56 10.26
N PHE A 28 -11.39 2.03 9.11
CA PHE A 28 -10.66 0.75 9.04
C PHE A 28 -9.25 0.83 9.64
N THR A 29 -8.69 2.04 9.77
CA THR A 29 -7.43 2.25 10.49
C THR A 29 -7.61 2.12 12.01
N SER A 30 -8.77 2.51 12.52
CA SER A 30 -9.03 2.56 13.97
C SER A 30 -9.65 1.30 14.54
N ARG A 31 -10.28 0.45 13.69
CA ARG A 31 -11.03 -0.74 14.13
C ARG A 31 -10.75 -1.97 13.24
N PRO A 32 -10.64 -3.16 13.83
CA PRO A 32 -10.56 -4.42 13.08
C PRO A 32 -11.77 -4.62 12.17
N TYR A 33 -11.54 -5.21 11.00
CA TYR A 33 -12.59 -5.49 10.01
C TYR A 33 -13.78 -6.27 10.61
N ASP A 34 -13.50 -7.30 11.43
CA ASP A 34 -14.53 -8.19 11.99
C ASP A 34 -15.47 -7.50 12.97
N GLU A 35 -15.03 -6.41 13.61
CA GLU A 35 -15.85 -5.63 14.54
C GLU A 35 -16.84 -4.70 13.85
N LEU A 36 -16.75 -4.53 12.53
CA LEU A 36 -17.54 -3.61 11.75
C LEU A 36 -18.70 -4.31 11.03
N SER A 37 -19.88 -3.67 11.05
CA SER A 37 -21.03 -4.00 10.22
C SER A 37 -21.43 -2.79 9.39
N MET A 38 -22.16 -2.95 8.28
CA MET A 38 -22.63 -1.83 7.45
C MET A 38 -23.43 -0.79 8.25
N SER A 39 -24.17 -1.21 9.26
CA SER A 39 -24.91 -0.29 10.14
C SER A 39 -23.97 0.52 11.03
N LYS A 40 -22.96 -0.12 11.61
CA LYS A 40 -21.94 0.52 12.46
C LYS A 40 -21.07 1.48 11.62
N ILE A 41 -20.64 1.05 10.45
CA ILE A 41 -19.92 1.89 9.49
C ILE A 41 -20.72 3.15 9.17
N ALA A 42 -21.98 3.02 8.72
CA ALA A 42 -22.83 4.15 8.37
C ALA A 42 -22.98 5.15 9.53
N THR A 43 -23.15 4.63 10.77
CA THR A 43 -23.24 5.46 11.98
C THR A 43 -21.94 6.23 12.24
N GLU A 44 -20.80 5.55 12.18
CA GLU A 44 -19.49 6.16 12.48
C GLU A 44 -19.10 7.22 11.45
N ILE A 45 -19.39 6.99 10.15
CA ILE A 45 -19.12 7.98 9.09
C ILE A 45 -20.23 9.03 8.93
N GLY A 46 -21.30 8.96 9.74
CA GLY A 46 -22.34 9.98 9.81
C GLY A 46 -23.32 10.01 8.64
N ILE A 47 -23.66 8.84 8.05
CA ILE A 47 -24.63 8.73 6.96
C ILE A 47 -25.72 7.69 7.26
N SER A 48 -26.78 7.68 6.44
CA SER A 48 -27.77 6.60 6.54
C SER A 48 -27.23 5.29 5.97
N LYS A 49 -27.65 4.17 6.58
CA LYS A 49 -27.34 2.82 6.07
C LYS A 49 -27.81 2.63 4.62
N ALA A 50 -28.96 3.19 4.27
CA ALA A 50 -29.50 3.14 2.90
C ALA A 50 -28.57 3.85 1.89
N LEU A 51 -28.00 5.00 2.28
CA LEU A 51 -27.05 5.73 1.45
C LEU A 51 -25.76 4.93 1.24
N LEU A 52 -25.24 4.28 2.29
CA LEU A 52 -24.04 3.45 2.17
C LEU A 52 -24.29 2.27 1.22
N TYR A 53 -25.44 1.58 1.34
CA TYR A 53 -25.81 0.48 0.43
C TYR A 53 -26.07 0.93 -1.00
N HIS A 54 -26.44 2.21 -1.21
CA HIS A 54 -26.57 2.78 -2.55
C HIS A 54 -25.23 2.81 -3.32
N TYR A 55 -24.12 3.04 -2.60
CA TYR A 55 -22.79 3.12 -3.21
C TYR A 55 -22.04 1.77 -3.18
N PHE A 56 -22.26 0.97 -2.14
CA PHE A 56 -21.51 -0.26 -1.91
C PHE A 56 -22.47 -1.40 -1.55
N PRO A 57 -22.45 -2.52 -2.28
CA PRO A 57 -23.42 -3.60 -2.09
C PRO A 57 -23.27 -4.33 -0.74
N GLY A 58 -22.14 -4.17 -0.06
CA GLY A 58 -21.87 -4.80 1.23
C GLY A 58 -20.56 -4.32 1.87
N LYS A 59 -20.31 -4.81 3.09
CA LYS A 59 -19.11 -4.46 3.87
C LYS A 59 -17.83 -4.85 3.14
N GLN A 60 -17.80 -6.02 2.53
CA GLN A 60 -16.66 -6.51 1.78
C GLN A 60 -16.31 -5.57 0.62
N ALA A 61 -17.28 -5.26 -0.25
CA ALA A 61 -17.06 -4.37 -1.39
C ALA A 61 -16.61 -2.95 -0.95
N TYR A 62 -17.20 -2.42 0.12
CA TYR A 62 -16.78 -1.13 0.69
C TYR A 62 -15.34 -1.16 1.17
N PHE A 63 -14.98 -2.23 1.86
CA PHE A 63 -13.63 -2.42 2.39
C PHE A 63 -12.59 -2.61 1.27
N GLU A 64 -12.86 -3.48 0.30
CA GLU A 64 -11.98 -3.71 -0.87
C GLU A 64 -11.72 -2.42 -1.66
N GLU A 65 -12.76 -1.63 -1.91
CA GLU A 65 -12.59 -0.35 -2.61
C GLU A 65 -11.83 0.68 -1.78
N THR A 66 -12.05 0.71 -0.45
CA THR A 66 -11.29 1.58 0.46
C THR A 66 -9.81 1.21 0.47
N LEU A 67 -9.50 -0.08 0.52
CA LEU A 67 -8.12 -0.55 0.47
C LEU A 67 -7.48 -0.33 -0.90
N SER A 68 -8.23 -0.51 -1.98
CA SER A 68 -7.74 -0.24 -3.34
C SER A 68 -7.41 1.24 -3.53
N ALA A 69 -8.24 2.14 -3.02
CA ALA A 69 -7.95 3.58 -3.03
C ALA A 69 -6.69 3.92 -2.21
N TRP A 70 -6.50 3.28 -1.06
CA TRP A 70 -5.30 3.44 -0.26
C TRP A 70 -4.05 2.88 -0.95
N ALA A 71 -4.15 1.71 -1.58
CA ALA A 71 -3.06 1.11 -2.36
C ALA A 71 -2.63 2.01 -3.54
N GLU A 72 -3.59 2.69 -4.18
CA GLU A 72 -3.28 3.64 -5.25
C GLU A 72 -2.58 4.90 -4.71
N GLN A 73 -3.02 5.45 -3.58
CA GLN A 73 -2.31 6.55 -2.91
C GLN A 73 -0.88 6.15 -2.49
N LEU A 74 -0.70 4.92 -2.00
CA LEU A 74 0.62 4.37 -1.69
C LEU A 74 1.49 4.33 -2.94
N ARG A 75 0.96 3.83 -4.06
CA ARG A 75 1.65 3.76 -5.34
C ARG A 75 2.09 5.16 -5.80
N GLU A 76 1.19 6.14 -5.78
CA GLU A 76 1.49 7.52 -6.18
C GLU A 76 2.56 8.16 -5.30
N ARG A 77 2.47 7.99 -3.98
CA ARG A 77 3.45 8.55 -3.03
C ARG A 77 4.83 7.89 -3.08
N THR A 78 4.88 6.62 -3.52
CA THR A 78 6.13 5.86 -3.67
C THR A 78 6.63 5.80 -5.10
N GLU A 79 6.06 6.59 -6.01
CA GLU A 79 6.50 6.68 -7.40
C GLU A 79 7.97 7.10 -7.44
N PRO A 80 8.87 6.31 -8.08
CA PRO A 80 10.27 6.65 -8.15
C PRO A 80 10.49 7.86 -9.07
N ASN A 81 11.45 8.71 -8.73
CA ASN A 81 11.87 9.78 -9.62
C ASN A 81 12.74 9.20 -10.76
N PRO A 82 12.26 9.15 -12.00
CA PRO A 82 12.96 8.50 -13.11
C PRO A 82 14.28 9.20 -13.52
N ASN A 83 14.53 10.41 -13.02
CA ASN A 83 15.76 11.16 -13.31
C ASN A 83 16.92 10.81 -12.34
N LEU A 84 16.67 9.92 -11.36
CA LEU A 84 17.69 9.50 -10.41
C LEU A 84 18.24 8.11 -10.78
N PRO A 85 19.47 7.78 -10.35
CA PRO A 85 19.98 6.40 -10.47
C PRO A 85 19.06 5.38 -9.75
N PRO A 86 18.99 4.11 -10.20
CA PRO A 86 18.06 3.12 -9.67
C PRO A 86 18.10 2.94 -8.14
N ILE A 87 19.28 3.00 -7.54
CA ILE A 87 19.43 2.92 -6.07
C ILE A 87 18.83 4.14 -5.36
N GLU A 88 19.01 5.33 -5.91
CA GLU A 88 18.42 6.54 -5.33
C GLU A 88 16.88 6.59 -5.54
N GLN A 89 16.41 6.04 -6.65
CA GLN A 89 14.98 5.84 -6.87
C GLN A 89 14.37 4.92 -5.81
N LEU A 90 15.00 3.78 -5.56
CA LEU A 90 14.57 2.82 -4.54
C LEU A 90 14.61 3.42 -3.14
N LYS A 91 15.68 4.15 -2.82
CA LYS A 91 15.86 4.84 -1.54
C LYS A 91 14.74 5.87 -1.31
N GLY A 92 14.44 6.70 -2.30
CA GLY A 92 13.36 7.68 -2.24
C GLY A 92 11.98 7.04 -2.07
N SER A 93 11.70 5.96 -2.79
CA SER A 93 10.46 5.19 -2.66
C SER A 93 10.32 4.55 -1.28
N LEU A 94 11.41 4.01 -0.70
CA LEU A 94 11.43 3.49 0.66
C LEU A 94 11.21 4.58 1.71
N ASP A 95 11.85 5.74 1.57
CA ASP A 95 11.62 6.88 2.47
C ASP A 95 10.14 7.30 2.47
N ALA A 96 9.53 7.41 1.29
CA ALA A 96 8.12 7.76 1.16
C ALA A 96 7.20 6.69 1.77
N PHE A 97 7.51 5.41 1.55
CA PHE A 97 6.78 4.29 2.16
C PHE A 97 6.88 4.31 3.68
N LEU A 98 8.07 4.44 4.24
CA LEU A 98 8.29 4.45 5.69
C LEU A 98 7.67 5.69 6.36
N ALA A 99 7.64 6.85 5.69
CA ALA A 99 6.92 8.02 6.13
C ALA A 99 5.42 7.71 6.25
N LEU A 100 4.83 7.09 5.22
CA LEU A 100 3.42 6.71 5.18
C LEU A 100 3.07 5.70 6.28
N VAL A 101 3.93 4.69 6.49
CA VAL A 101 3.80 3.71 7.58
C VAL A 101 3.86 4.40 8.95
N SER A 102 4.76 5.36 9.13
CA SER A 102 4.89 6.12 10.39
C SER A 102 3.67 6.99 10.66
N GLU A 103 3.17 7.69 9.65
CA GLU A 103 1.96 8.52 9.71
C GLU A 103 0.71 7.70 10.05
N ASN A 104 0.65 6.44 9.58
CA ASN A 104 -0.51 5.56 9.68
C ASN A 104 -0.20 4.25 10.43
N ALA A 105 0.61 4.30 11.48
CA ALA A 105 1.14 3.12 12.16
C ALA A 105 0.06 2.15 12.67
N ILE A 106 -1.02 2.68 13.25
CA ILE A 106 -2.15 1.88 13.74
C ILE A 106 -2.86 1.19 12.59
N ALA A 107 -3.10 1.92 11.48
CA ALA A 107 -3.71 1.40 10.28
C ALA A 107 -2.91 0.24 9.69
N TYR A 108 -1.61 0.45 9.51
CA TYR A 108 -0.70 -0.55 8.97
C TYR A 108 -0.68 -1.82 9.84
N LYS A 109 -0.56 -1.66 11.16
CA LYS A 109 -0.60 -2.77 12.13
C LYS A 109 -1.93 -3.54 12.06
N ASN A 110 -3.07 -2.84 11.98
CA ASN A 110 -4.39 -3.46 11.89
C ASN A 110 -4.57 -4.18 10.54
N LEU A 111 -4.13 -3.59 9.43
CA LEU A 111 -4.18 -4.20 8.11
C LEU A 111 -3.39 -5.53 8.07
N MET A 112 -2.13 -5.52 8.51
CA MET A 112 -1.27 -6.71 8.53
C MET A 112 -1.81 -7.80 9.46
N ARG A 113 -2.39 -7.42 10.60
CA ARG A 113 -3.04 -8.37 11.53
C ARG A 113 -4.30 -8.99 10.92
N SER A 114 -5.11 -8.19 10.24
CA SER A 114 -6.36 -8.65 9.61
C SER A 114 -6.09 -9.60 8.43
N ALA A 115 -4.97 -9.45 7.74
CA ALA A 115 -4.55 -10.34 6.65
C ALA A 115 -4.38 -11.80 7.10
N ALA A 116 -4.12 -12.05 8.39
CA ALA A 116 -4.01 -13.40 8.92
C ALA A 116 -5.38 -14.13 8.97
N GLY A 117 -6.49 -13.40 9.11
CA GLY A 117 -7.83 -13.96 9.26
C GLY A 117 -8.80 -13.71 8.10
N VAL A 118 -8.49 -12.74 7.22
CA VAL A 118 -9.40 -12.29 6.14
C VAL A 118 -8.71 -12.51 4.79
N ALA A 119 -9.25 -13.43 3.99
CA ALA A 119 -8.66 -13.85 2.71
C ALA A 119 -8.53 -12.68 1.73
N GLU A 120 -9.55 -11.85 1.63
CA GLU A 120 -9.62 -10.70 0.72
C GLU A 120 -8.53 -9.66 1.03
N ILE A 121 -8.23 -9.44 2.31
CA ILE A 121 -7.14 -8.54 2.73
C ILE A 121 -5.78 -9.13 2.35
N ARG A 122 -5.60 -10.42 2.58
CA ARG A 122 -4.38 -11.12 2.22
C ARG A 122 -4.13 -11.06 0.72
N GLU A 123 -5.14 -11.34 -0.11
CA GLU A 123 -5.06 -11.30 -1.57
C GLU A 123 -4.68 -9.90 -2.08
N LEU A 124 -5.27 -8.86 -1.51
CA LEU A 124 -4.92 -7.47 -1.88
C LEU A 124 -3.47 -7.13 -1.50
N ILE A 125 -3.01 -7.51 -0.29
CA ILE A 125 -1.62 -7.27 0.13
C ILE A 125 -0.66 -8.04 -0.79
N GLU A 126 -0.97 -9.27 -1.16
CA GLU A 126 -0.18 -10.06 -2.09
C GLU A 126 -0.13 -9.41 -3.48
N GLU A 127 -1.23 -8.88 -3.98
CA GLU A 127 -1.27 -8.13 -5.24
C GLU A 127 -0.38 -6.89 -5.19
N VAL A 128 -0.44 -6.12 -4.11
CA VAL A 128 0.42 -4.95 -3.91
C VAL A 128 1.89 -5.35 -3.87
N ARG A 129 2.24 -6.44 -3.17
CA ARG A 129 3.61 -6.96 -3.13
C ARG A 129 4.09 -7.39 -4.51
N LEU A 130 3.29 -8.13 -5.27
CA LEU A 130 3.63 -8.60 -6.62
C LEU A 130 3.91 -7.42 -7.56
N ARG A 131 3.05 -6.41 -7.56
CA ARG A 131 3.26 -5.19 -8.36
C ARG A 131 4.51 -4.43 -7.92
N THR A 132 4.77 -4.35 -6.61
CA THR A 132 5.97 -3.69 -6.08
C THR A 132 7.23 -4.47 -6.45
N ALA A 133 7.21 -5.80 -6.34
CA ALA A 133 8.32 -6.65 -6.76
C ALA A 133 8.64 -6.47 -8.24
N GLN A 134 7.61 -6.43 -9.08
CA GLN A 134 7.78 -6.20 -10.52
C GLN A 134 8.45 -4.85 -10.80
N ARG A 135 7.98 -3.76 -10.18
CA ARG A 135 8.60 -2.42 -10.35
C ARG A 135 10.07 -2.39 -9.92
N ILE A 136 10.39 -3.03 -8.79
CA ILE A 136 11.78 -3.11 -8.30
C ILE A 136 12.65 -3.89 -9.30
N LEU A 137 12.16 -5.02 -9.80
CA LEU A 137 12.90 -5.84 -10.75
C LEU A 137 13.11 -5.11 -12.08
N GLU A 138 12.09 -4.43 -12.61
CA GLU A 138 12.18 -3.61 -13.83
C GLU A 138 13.17 -2.43 -13.68
N ALA A 139 13.27 -1.85 -12.48
CA ALA A 139 14.24 -0.79 -12.21
C ALA A 139 15.67 -1.30 -12.07
N LEU A 140 15.87 -2.54 -11.62
CA LEU A 140 17.18 -3.13 -11.34
C LEU A 140 17.76 -3.91 -12.52
N TYR A 141 16.94 -4.39 -13.45
CA TYR A 141 17.35 -5.23 -14.55
C TYR A 141 16.83 -4.71 -15.89
N THR A 142 17.72 -4.58 -16.86
CA THR A 142 17.37 -4.19 -18.25
C THR A 142 16.85 -5.36 -19.09
N GLN A 143 17.10 -6.59 -18.63
CA GLN A 143 16.63 -7.84 -19.24
C GLN A 143 15.77 -8.61 -18.24
N GLU A 144 15.26 -9.79 -18.66
CA GLU A 144 14.48 -10.65 -17.76
C GLU A 144 15.27 -10.97 -16.48
N PRO A 145 14.73 -10.62 -15.29
CA PRO A 145 15.44 -10.84 -14.05
C PRO A 145 15.62 -12.34 -13.76
N PRO A 146 16.79 -12.75 -13.25
CA PRO A 146 17.06 -14.15 -12.92
C PRO A 146 16.03 -14.69 -11.89
N PRO A 147 15.68 -15.98 -11.92
CA PRO A 147 14.75 -16.56 -10.95
C PRO A 147 15.13 -16.31 -9.48
N LYS A 148 16.43 -16.35 -9.17
CA LYS A 148 16.94 -16.06 -7.82
C LYS A 148 16.68 -14.59 -7.40
N ALA A 149 16.79 -13.62 -8.33
CA ALA A 149 16.47 -12.21 -8.06
C ALA A 149 14.98 -12.03 -7.74
N ARG A 150 14.09 -12.69 -8.49
CA ARG A 150 12.65 -12.67 -8.20
C ARG A 150 12.35 -13.22 -6.80
N THR A 151 13.00 -14.34 -6.43
CA THR A 151 12.86 -14.93 -5.08
C THR A 151 13.38 -13.99 -4.00
N ALA A 152 14.55 -13.37 -4.21
CA ALA A 152 15.17 -12.45 -3.27
C ALA A 152 14.30 -11.21 -3.03
N VAL A 153 13.79 -10.58 -4.09
CA VAL A 153 12.91 -9.39 -3.99
C VAL A 153 11.58 -9.74 -3.31
N ASN A 154 10.94 -10.85 -3.68
CA ASN A 154 9.70 -11.27 -3.03
C ASN A 154 9.93 -11.58 -1.53
N GLY A 155 10.97 -12.32 -1.17
CA GLY A 155 11.32 -12.60 0.22
C GLY A 155 11.64 -11.33 1.02
N TRP A 156 12.31 -10.37 0.38
CA TRP A 156 12.60 -9.08 0.99
C TRP A 156 11.35 -8.26 1.31
N LEU A 157 10.31 -8.29 0.47
CA LEU A 157 9.04 -7.60 0.77
C LEU A 157 8.37 -8.17 2.03
N TRP A 158 8.42 -9.47 2.25
CA TRP A 158 7.97 -10.07 3.51
C TRP A 158 8.83 -9.64 4.71
N PHE A 159 10.14 -9.57 4.53
CA PHE A 159 11.05 -9.05 5.54
C PHE A 159 10.73 -7.59 5.87
N MET A 160 10.49 -6.75 4.87
CA MET A 160 10.13 -5.35 5.02
C MET A 160 8.86 -5.16 5.87
N ASP A 161 7.81 -5.94 5.61
CA ASP A 161 6.59 -5.87 6.41
C ASP A 161 6.84 -6.24 7.87
N GLY A 162 7.59 -7.30 8.14
CA GLY A 162 7.98 -7.71 9.48
C GLY A 162 8.84 -6.66 10.19
N ALA A 163 9.80 -6.06 9.49
CA ALA A 163 10.65 -5.00 10.01
C ALA A 163 9.85 -3.74 10.35
N CYS A 164 8.90 -3.35 9.49
CA CYS A 164 7.99 -2.22 9.76
C CYS A 164 7.12 -2.47 10.98
N LEU A 165 6.56 -3.67 11.15
CA LEU A 165 5.76 -4.02 12.34
C LEU A 165 6.58 -3.94 13.61
N ASN A 166 7.80 -4.46 13.60
CA ASN A 166 8.75 -4.39 14.72
C ASN A 166 9.09 -2.93 15.03
N TRP A 167 9.42 -2.15 14.02
CA TRP A 167 9.74 -0.74 14.18
C TRP A 167 8.57 0.09 14.75
N ILE A 168 7.33 -0.17 14.30
CA ILE A 168 6.13 0.47 14.86
C ILE A 168 5.97 0.15 16.36
N GLU A 169 6.28 -1.09 16.75
CA GLU A 169 6.11 -1.55 18.13
C GLU A 169 7.14 -0.93 19.08
N HIS A 170 8.41 -0.88 18.67
CA HIS A 170 9.53 -0.56 19.56
C HIS A 170 10.00 0.88 19.44
N ARG A 171 9.98 1.47 18.23
CA ARG A 171 10.43 2.85 17.97
C ARG A 171 11.83 3.15 18.52
N ASP A 172 12.74 2.18 18.46
CA ASP A 172 14.08 2.19 19.04
C ASP A 172 15.19 2.52 18.03
N ILE A 173 14.86 2.68 16.75
CA ILE A 173 15.72 3.17 15.67
C ILE A 173 15.02 4.27 14.88
N GLU A 174 15.79 5.16 14.27
CA GLU A 174 15.28 6.22 13.40
C GLU A 174 14.81 5.65 12.05
N ARG A 175 13.93 6.37 11.38
CA ARG A 175 13.37 5.95 10.08
C ARG A 175 14.45 5.72 9.03
N GLU A 176 15.47 6.59 9.02
CA GLU A 176 16.62 6.53 8.14
C GLU A 176 17.47 5.28 8.37
N GLU A 177 17.63 4.86 9.63
CA GLU A 177 18.34 3.62 9.98
C GLU A 177 17.58 2.39 9.50
N LEU A 178 16.24 2.37 9.66
CA LEU A 178 15.40 1.30 9.13
C LEU A 178 15.48 1.25 7.60
N ARG A 179 15.42 2.39 6.90
CA ARG A 179 15.59 2.43 5.45
C ARG A 179 16.90 1.82 5.02
N ASP A 180 17.99 2.22 5.65
CA ASP A 180 19.33 1.76 5.28
C ASP A 180 19.51 0.27 5.58
N LEU A 181 18.91 -0.24 6.66
CA LEU A 181 18.82 -1.67 6.94
C LEU A 181 18.07 -2.42 5.83
N LEU A 182 16.90 -1.92 5.43
CA LEU A 182 16.08 -2.54 4.38
C LEU A 182 16.85 -2.60 3.04
N LEU A 183 17.51 -1.51 2.66
CA LEU A 183 18.36 -1.47 1.46
C LEU A 183 19.51 -2.48 1.56
N GLY A 184 20.22 -2.52 2.68
CA GLY A 184 21.32 -3.43 2.91
C GLY A 184 20.89 -4.89 2.82
N VAL A 185 19.73 -5.25 3.37
CA VAL A 185 19.18 -6.62 3.27
C VAL A 185 18.82 -6.97 1.83
N LEU A 186 18.20 -6.07 1.07
CA LEU A 186 17.89 -6.31 -0.34
C LEU A 186 19.16 -6.56 -1.16
N MET A 187 20.14 -5.66 -1.03
CA MET A 187 21.39 -5.76 -1.77
C MET A 187 22.18 -7.03 -1.38
N GLY A 188 22.20 -7.37 -0.08
CA GLY A 188 22.81 -8.61 0.40
C GLY A 188 22.12 -9.87 -0.15
N ALA A 189 20.78 -9.87 -0.22
CA ALA A 189 20.02 -10.98 -0.78
C ALA A 189 20.27 -11.16 -2.30
N LEU A 190 20.36 -10.05 -3.05
CA LEU A 190 20.67 -10.09 -4.48
C LEU A 190 22.13 -10.57 -4.74
N LEU A 191 23.09 -10.13 -3.93
CA LEU A 191 24.47 -10.60 -4.00
C LEU A 191 24.58 -12.10 -3.68
N ALA A 192 23.94 -12.57 -2.62
CA ALA A 192 23.92 -13.99 -2.25
C ALA A 192 23.21 -14.88 -3.29
N ALA A 193 22.33 -14.29 -4.09
CA ALA A 193 21.65 -14.97 -5.19
C ALA A 193 22.47 -15.00 -6.49
N ASP A 194 23.70 -14.49 -6.52
CA ASP A 194 24.48 -14.22 -7.74
C ASP A 194 23.67 -13.44 -8.79
N ALA A 195 22.85 -12.52 -8.32
CA ALA A 195 21.92 -11.75 -9.11
C ALA A 195 22.16 -10.25 -8.89
N ALA A 196 23.44 -9.84 -8.88
CA ALA A 196 23.79 -8.42 -8.76
C ALA A 196 23.08 -7.61 -9.87
N PRO A 197 22.42 -6.50 -9.54
CA PRO A 197 21.74 -5.68 -10.54
C PRO A 197 22.75 -5.00 -11.47
N ASP A 198 22.30 -4.67 -12.70
CA ASP A 198 23.08 -3.96 -13.73
C ASP A 198 23.22 -2.46 -13.40
N LEU A 199 23.69 -2.12 -12.21
CA LEU A 199 23.78 -0.75 -11.71
C LEU A 199 24.81 0.13 -12.48
N ALA A 200 25.60 -0.47 -13.36
CA ALA A 200 26.70 0.22 -14.05
C ALA A 200 26.29 1.00 -15.33
N GLN A 201 25.04 0.95 -15.78
CA GLN A 201 24.61 1.54 -17.04
C GLN A 201 23.75 2.81 -16.91
N ALA A 202 23.59 3.35 -15.71
CA ALA A 202 22.88 4.60 -15.46
C ALA A 202 23.85 5.75 -15.13
N SER A 203 24.76 6.05 -16.08
CA SER A 203 25.63 7.25 -16.02
C SER A 203 25.33 8.15 -17.20
#